data_0a4b9005797ab05808b2c89acbb31803
#
_entry.id   0a4b9005797ab05808b2c89acbb31803
#
_cell.length_a   1.000
_cell.length_b   1.000
_cell.length_c   1.000
_cell.angle_alpha   90.00
_cell.angle_beta   90.00
_cell.angle_gamma   90.00
#
_symmetry.space_group_name_H-M   'P 1'
#
loop_
_entity.id
_entity.type
_entity.pdbx_description
1 polymer ?
#
loop_
_entity_poly.entity_id
_entity_poly.type
_entity_poly.pdbx_seq_one_letter_code
_entity_poly.pdbx_strand_id
1 'polypeptide(L)'
;MVTRMTETPEKLLSDPREGPDRHERDDSADLARNTISLPSSLAGSSTLDRLVETARNYARAAASDSTLKAYAKDWAHFARWCRLRGADPLPASPQLIGLYIADLAAPSGKAPALSVPSIERRLSGLTWGYAQRGDRLDRKDRHIASVLAGIRRKHGRPPAQKEAILPEDLLDMLATLPHDLRGLRDRAILLIGFAGGLRRSEIVGIDHRKDDTPDSGGWVEIMEDGALITLRGKTGWREVEIARGSSDQTCPVHALSQWLHYAKIDFGPLFVAVSRNGLKATSERLSDKHVARLIKQTVENAGLRPELSKADRQRLFSGHSLRAGLASSAEVDERYV
;
A
#
# COMPACT_ATOMS: atom_id res chain seq x y z
N MET A 1 -58.56 -16.49 -43.32
CA MET A 1 -57.43 -15.80 -43.99
C MET A 1 -56.28 -15.79 -43.02
N VAL A 2 -55.33 -16.68 -43.23
CA VAL A 2 -54.24 -17.01 -42.28
C VAL A 2 -53.01 -16.28 -42.76
N THR A 3 -52.47 -15.40 -41.94
CA THR A 3 -51.17 -14.77 -42.24
C THR A 3 -50.15 -15.34 -41.27
N ARG A 4 -49.18 -16.08 -41.84
CA ARG A 4 -48.00 -16.63 -41.17
C ARG A 4 -47.06 -15.51 -40.81
N MET A 5 -46.65 -15.45 -39.53
CA MET A 5 -45.44 -14.74 -39.09
C MET A 5 -44.24 -15.69 -39.17
N THR A 6 -43.24 -15.27 -39.90
CA THR A 6 -41.95 -15.94 -40.04
C THR A 6 -41.03 -15.53 -38.86
N GLU A 7 -40.66 -16.51 -38.05
CA GLU A 7 -39.61 -16.36 -37.03
C GLU A 7 -38.23 -16.37 -37.68
N THR A 8 -37.42 -15.37 -37.35
CA THR A 8 -36.02 -15.31 -37.69
C THR A 8 -35.19 -15.83 -36.49
N PRO A 9 -34.29 -16.78 -36.65
CA PRO A 9 -33.49 -17.26 -35.51
C PRO A 9 -32.42 -16.27 -35.09
N GLU A 10 -32.48 -15.88 -33.85
CA GLU A 10 -31.50 -15.08 -33.14
C GLU A 10 -30.20 -15.87 -33.02
N LYS A 11 -29.14 -15.35 -33.66
CA LYS A 11 -27.78 -15.88 -33.55
C LYS A 11 -27.22 -15.55 -32.18
N LEU A 12 -27.10 -16.56 -31.33
CA LEU A 12 -26.25 -16.49 -30.12
C LEU A 12 -24.80 -16.20 -30.55
N LEU A 13 -24.34 -15.02 -30.23
CA LEU A 13 -22.94 -14.67 -30.19
C LEU A 13 -22.33 -15.27 -28.91
N SER A 14 -21.62 -16.37 -29.07
CA SER A 14 -20.77 -16.96 -28.04
C SER A 14 -19.63 -16.01 -27.71
N ASP A 15 -19.56 -15.65 -26.44
CA ASP A 15 -18.47 -14.97 -25.75
C ASP A 15 -17.13 -15.71 -25.95
N PRO A 16 -16.06 -15.10 -26.42
CA PRO A 16 -14.76 -15.76 -26.48
C PRO A 16 -14.18 -15.82 -25.07
N ARG A 17 -14.36 -16.97 -24.44
CA ARG A 17 -13.76 -17.32 -23.15
C ARG A 17 -12.25 -17.20 -23.18
N GLU A 18 -11.78 -16.58 -22.14
CA GLU A 18 -10.44 -16.57 -21.58
C GLU A 18 -9.62 -17.81 -21.96
N GLY A 19 -8.52 -17.57 -22.68
CA GLY A 19 -7.48 -18.54 -22.86
C GLY A 19 -6.73 -18.76 -21.54
N PRO A 20 -6.08 -19.95 -21.34
CA PRO A 20 -5.46 -20.30 -20.09
C PRO A 20 -4.38 -19.30 -19.72
N ASP A 21 -4.39 -18.91 -18.45
CA ASP A 21 -3.38 -18.15 -17.74
C ASP A 21 -1.98 -18.60 -18.18
N ARG A 22 -1.34 -17.78 -19.00
CA ARG A 22 0.10 -17.89 -19.16
C ARG A 22 0.68 -17.47 -17.82
N HIS A 23 1.24 -18.42 -17.10
CA HIS A 23 2.13 -18.17 -15.98
C HIS A 23 2.94 -16.91 -16.28
N GLU A 24 2.63 -15.81 -15.60
CA GLU A 24 3.53 -14.68 -15.49
C GLU A 24 4.82 -15.25 -14.91
N ARG A 25 5.81 -15.44 -15.76
CA ARG A 25 7.15 -15.80 -15.31
C ARG A 25 7.51 -14.72 -14.29
N ASP A 26 8.05 -15.17 -13.19
CA ASP A 26 8.53 -14.28 -12.14
C ASP A 26 9.73 -13.47 -12.66
N ASP A 27 9.43 -12.44 -13.45
CA ASP A 27 10.42 -11.52 -14.03
C ASP A 27 11.29 -10.87 -12.95
N SER A 28 10.84 -10.85 -11.70
CA SER A 28 11.60 -10.28 -10.59
C SER A 28 12.80 -11.14 -10.20
N ALA A 29 12.69 -12.45 -10.32
CA ALA A 29 13.79 -13.39 -10.05
C ALA A 29 14.85 -13.36 -11.16
N ASP A 30 14.43 -13.21 -12.42
CA ASP A 30 15.37 -13.12 -13.56
C ASP A 30 16.08 -11.76 -13.59
N LEU A 31 15.42 -10.68 -13.19
CA LEU A 31 15.99 -9.34 -13.16
C LEU A 31 17.11 -9.19 -12.11
N ALA A 32 17.01 -9.90 -10.99
CA ALA A 32 18.07 -9.88 -9.97
C ALA A 32 19.34 -10.65 -10.38
N ARG A 33 19.22 -11.59 -11.31
CA ARG A 33 20.39 -12.33 -11.82
C ARG A 33 21.36 -11.49 -12.62
N ASN A 34 20.87 -10.44 -13.30
CA ASN A 34 21.71 -9.58 -14.14
C ASN A 34 22.37 -8.43 -13.38
N THR A 35 21.96 -8.13 -12.14
CA THR A 35 22.46 -6.98 -11.39
C THR A 35 23.82 -7.22 -10.76
N ILE A 36 24.15 -8.48 -10.41
CA ILE A 36 25.44 -8.85 -9.83
C ILE A 36 25.94 -10.09 -10.56
N SER A 37 26.94 -9.91 -11.40
CA SER A 37 27.64 -10.99 -12.12
C SER A 37 29.13 -10.95 -11.77
N LEU A 38 29.75 -12.11 -11.70
CA LEU A 38 31.20 -12.22 -11.59
C LEU A 38 31.86 -11.82 -12.91
N PRO A 39 33.03 -11.19 -12.87
CA PRO A 39 33.91 -11.12 -14.04
C PRO A 39 34.20 -12.53 -14.57
N SER A 40 34.27 -12.67 -15.89
CA SER A 40 34.48 -13.98 -16.54
C SER A 40 35.77 -14.69 -16.05
N SER A 41 36.77 -13.92 -15.60
CA SER A 41 38.03 -14.42 -15.03
C SER A 41 37.89 -15.09 -13.68
N LEU A 42 36.76 -14.90 -12.98
CA LEU A 42 36.49 -15.44 -11.66
C LEU A 42 35.34 -16.47 -11.66
N ALA A 43 34.77 -16.74 -12.82
CA ALA A 43 33.72 -17.73 -12.99
C ALA A 43 34.26 -19.14 -12.75
N GLY A 44 33.59 -19.93 -11.88
CA GLY A 44 33.97 -21.31 -11.57
C GLY A 44 34.61 -21.55 -10.19
N SER A 45 34.71 -20.52 -9.34
CA SER A 45 35.07 -20.69 -7.93
C SER A 45 33.82 -20.87 -7.07
N SER A 46 33.58 -22.09 -6.57
CA SER A 46 32.40 -22.44 -5.77
C SER A 46 32.18 -21.50 -4.54
N THR A 47 33.26 -20.92 -4.00
CA THR A 47 33.22 -20.00 -2.88
C THR A 47 32.69 -18.63 -3.32
N LEU A 48 33.10 -18.13 -4.49
CA LEU A 48 32.66 -16.87 -5.05
C LEU A 48 31.19 -16.96 -5.56
N ASP A 49 30.80 -18.10 -6.10
CA ASP A 49 29.41 -18.32 -6.56
C ASP A 49 28.41 -18.18 -5.38
N ARG A 50 28.79 -18.70 -4.19
CA ARG A 50 28.00 -18.55 -2.98
C ARG A 50 27.93 -17.08 -2.53
N LEU A 51 29.04 -16.34 -2.60
CA LEU A 51 29.05 -14.90 -2.29
C LEU A 51 28.23 -14.07 -3.29
N VAL A 52 28.24 -14.44 -4.58
CA VAL A 52 27.39 -13.79 -5.58
C VAL A 52 25.91 -13.99 -5.26
N GLU A 53 25.50 -15.21 -4.89
CA GLU A 53 24.11 -15.43 -4.50
C GLU A 53 23.74 -14.68 -3.21
N THR A 54 24.63 -14.64 -2.25
CA THR A 54 24.44 -13.83 -1.04
C THR A 54 24.31 -12.33 -1.38
N ALA A 55 25.19 -11.81 -2.24
CA ALA A 55 25.13 -10.41 -2.70
C ALA A 55 23.85 -10.11 -3.47
N ARG A 56 23.38 -11.02 -4.31
CA ARG A 56 22.07 -10.91 -4.99
C ARG A 56 20.92 -10.86 -4.00
N ASN A 57 20.96 -11.67 -2.95
CA ASN A 57 19.93 -11.64 -1.91
C ASN A 57 19.91 -10.30 -1.15
N TYR A 58 21.08 -9.75 -0.81
CA TYR A 58 21.16 -8.40 -0.23
C TYR A 58 20.69 -7.32 -1.20
N ALA A 59 21.03 -7.41 -2.48
CA ALA A 59 20.57 -6.45 -3.49
C ALA A 59 19.04 -6.51 -3.69
N ARG A 60 18.43 -7.69 -3.62
CA ARG A 60 16.97 -7.83 -3.60
C ARG A 60 16.36 -7.19 -2.35
N ALA A 61 16.98 -7.38 -1.19
CA ALA A 61 16.51 -6.83 0.07
C ALA A 61 16.70 -5.29 0.18
N ALA A 62 17.50 -4.67 -0.70
CA ALA A 62 17.72 -3.22 -0.70
C ALA A 62 16.47 -2.40 -1.05
N ALA A 63 15.49 -3.00 -1.72
CA ALA A 63 14.20 -2.38 -2.00
C ALA A 63 13.07 -3.28 -1.48
N SER A 64 12.01 -2.65 -0.93
CA SER A 64 10.86 -3.43 -0.48
C SER A 64 10.14 -4.08 -1.66
N ASP A 65 9.55 -5.26 -1.45
CA ASP A 65 8.74 -5.98 -2.46
C ASP A 65 7.67 -5.12 -3.09
N SER A 66 7.02 -4.27 -2.29
CA SER A 66 6.02 -3.34 -2.78
C SER A 66 6.60 -2.30 -3.75
N THR A 67 7.85 -1.86 -3.53
CA THR A 67 8.57 -0.96 -4.44
C THR A 67 8.94 -1.68 -5.73
N LEU A 68 9.47 -2.90 -5.63
CA LEU A 68 9.83 -3.71 -6.80
C LEU A 68 8.59 -4.03 -7.66
N LYS A 69 7.49 -4.47 -7.03
CA LYS A 69 6.20 -4.68 -7.72
C LYS A 69 5.66 -3.41 -8.39
N ALA A 70 5.83 -2.25 -7.76
CA ALA A 70 5.43 -0.98 -8.35
C ALA A 70 6.29 -0.63 -9.56
N TYR A 71 7.61 -0.81 -9.48
CA TYR A 71 8.55 -0.54 -10.57
C TYR A 71 8.34 -1.49 -11.75
N ALA A 72 8.10 -2.77 -11.49
CA ALA A 72 7.76 -3.73 -12.55
C ALA A 72 6.47 -3.33 -13.30
N LYS A 73 5.44 -2.89 -12.58
CA LYS A 73 4.21 -2.37 -13.19
C LYS A 73 4.44 -1.09 -13.99
N ASP A 74 5.31 -0.20 -13.52
CA ASP A 74 5.66 1.03 -14.25
C ASP A 74 6.39 0.71 -15.55
N TRP A 75 7.31 -0.24 -15.53
CA TRP A 75 7.99 -0.73 -16.72
C TRP A 75 7.00 -1.38 -17.70
N ALA A 76 6.16 -2.28 -17.25
CA ALA A 76 5.15 -2.93 -18.09
C ALA A 76 4.21 -1.91 -18.75
N HIS A 77 3.80 -0.87 -18.00
CA HIS A 77 2.99 0.22 -18.55
C HIS A 77 3.74 1.00 -19.64
N PHE A 78 5.00 1.33 -19.42
CA PHE A 78 5.83 2.03 -20.42
C PHE A 78 6.05 1.18 -21.67
N ALA A 79 6.43 -0.07 -21.52
CA ALA A 79 6.63 -0.99 -22.64
C ALA A 79 5.34 -1.17 -23.47
N ARG A 80 4.17 -1.27 -22.81
CA ARG A 80 2.89 -1.27 -23.50
C ARG A 80 2.61 0.04 -24.23
N TRP A 81 2.91 1.17 -23.59
CA TRP A 81 2.74 2.50 -24.18
C TRP A 81 3.58 2.65 -25.46
N CYS A 82 4.83 2.19 -25.45
CA CYS A 82 5.71 2.17 -26.62
C CYS A 82 5.11 1.32 -27.76
N ARG A 83 4.75 0.05 -27.47
CA ARG A 83 4.16 -0.85 -28.47
C ARG A 83 2.93 -0.26 -29.16
N LEU A 84 2.04 0.38 -28.39
CA LEU A 84 0.84 1.00 -28.95
C LEU A 84 1.15 2.19 -29.88
N ARG A 85 2.39 2.70 -29.87
CA ARG A 85 2.85 3.82 -30.69
C ARG A 85 3.91 3.41 -31.73
N GLY A 86 4.11 2.10 -31.90
CA GLY A 86 5.10 1.56 -32.84
C GLY A 86 6.55 1.88 -32.47
N ALA A 87 6.81 2.09 -31.16
CA ALA A 87 8.14 2.39 -30.64
C ALA A 87 8.69 1.21 -29.81
N ASP A 88 10.03 1.08 -29.79
CA ASP A 88 10.70 0.11 -28.93
C ASP A 88 11.08 0.77 -27.59
N PRO A 89 10.82 0.13 -26.45
CA PRO A 89 11.27 0.63 -25.16
C PRO A 89 12.78 0.55 -24.94
N LEU A 90 13.52 -0.21 -25.75
CA LEU A 90 14.97 -0.40 -25.69
C LEU A 90 15.61 -0.05 -27.05
N PRO A 91 16.82 0.55 -27.06
CA PRO A 91 17.55 1.08 -25.89
C PRO A 91 16.90 2.34 -25.31
N ALA A 92 17.41 2.81 -24.15
CA ALA A 92 16.90 4.01 -23.48
C ALA A 92 16.96 5.23 -24.41
N SER A 93 15.79 5.81 -24.71
CA SER A 93 15.66 7.04 -25.50
C SER A 93 15.10 8.16 -24.62
N PRO A 94 15.91 9.17 -24.23
CA PRO A 94 15.43 10.31 -23.45
C PRO A 94 14.27 11.05 -24.10
N GLN A 95 14.26 11.15 -25.44
CA GLN A 95 13.20 11.78 -26.22
C GLN A 95 11.88 11.02 -26.03
N LEU A 96 11.92 9.69 -26.20
CA LEU A 96 10.74 8.84 -26.05
C LEU A 96 10.18 8.90 -24.63
N ILE A 97 11.06 8.95 -23.63
CA ILE A 97 10.65 9.10 -22.22
C ILE A 97 10.06 10.49 -21.96
N GLY A 98 10.62 11.54 -22.55
CA GLY A 98 10.02 12.88 -22.49
C GLY A 98 8.60 12.90 -23.05
N LEU A 99 8.35 12.26 -24.18
CA LEU A 99 7.00 12.11 -24.75
C LEU A 99 6.07 11.29 -23.85
N TYR A 100 6.59 10.21 -23.26
CA TYR A 100 5.81 9.37 -22.34
C TYR A 100 5.35 10.15 -21.11
N ILE A 101 6.24 10.89 -20.44
CA ILE A 101 5.87 11.66 -19.25
C ILE A 101 4.94 12.83 -19.60
N ALA A 102 5.06 13.42 -20.80
CA ALA A 102 4.13 14.42 -21.28
C ALA A 102 2.72 13.84 -21.49
N ASP A 103 2.61 12.65 -22.08
CA ASP A 103 1.33 11.95 -22.24
C ASP A 103 0.69 11.56 -20.89
N LEU A 104 1.51 11.23 -19.89
CA LEU A 104 1.00 10.98 -18.52
C LEU A 104 0.43 12.24 -17.86
N ALA A 105 1.00 13.40 -18.13
CA ALA A 105 0.56 14.68 -17.57
C ALA A 105 -0.66 15.26 -18.29
N ALA A 106 -0.78 15.01 -19.60
CA ALA A 106 -1.87 15.49 -20.46
C ALA A 106 -2.25 14.40 -21.47
N PRO A 107 -2.94 13.33 -21.03
CA PRO A 107 -3.26 12.21 -21.90
C PRO A 107 -4.23 12.63 -23.00
N SER A 108 -3.94 12.19 -24.24
CA SER A 108 -4.78 12.44 -25.42
C SER A 108 -6.09 11.63 -25.45
N GLY A 109 -6.29 10.71 -24.49
CA GLY A 109 -7.44 9.82 -24.41
C GLY A 109 -8.29 10.03 -23.16
N LYS A 110 -9.18 9.08 -22.87
CA LYS A 110 -10.07 9.10 -21.69
C LYS A 110 -9.34 8.81 -20.34
N ALA A 111 -8.06 8.47 -20.37
CA ALA A 111 -7.30 8.21 -19.15
C ALA A 111 -7.14 9.51 -18.33
N PRO A 112 -7.25 9.47 -17.00
CA PRO A 112 -7.01 10.65 -16.18
C PRO A 112 -5.53 11.03 -16.19
N ALA A 113 -5.23 12.34 -16.18
CA ALA A 113 -3.89 12.86 -16.01
C ALA A 113 -3.31 12.41 -14.66
N LEU A 114 -2.02 12.06 -14.65
CA LEU A 114 -1.33 11.70 -13.42
C LEU A 114 -0.81 12.94 -12.69
N SER A 115 -0.77 12.86 -11.37
CA SER A 115 -0.11 13.88 -10.54
C SER A 115 1.41 13.87 -10.74
N VAL A 116 2.05 15.03 -10.53
CA VAL A 116 3.51 15.17 -10.63
C VAL A 116 4.26 14.12 -9.80
N PRO A 117 3.95 13.87 -8.52
CA PRO A 117 4.62 12.82 -7.75
C PRO A 117 4.45 11.41 -8.34
N SER A 118 3.30 11.13 -8.97
CA SER A 118 3.07 9.84 -9.63
C SER A 118 3.93 9.68 -10.89
N ILE A 119 4.12 10.75 -11.66
CA ILE A 119 5.00 10.76 -12.84
C ILE A 119 6.46 10.58 -12.42
N GLU A 120 6.90 11.28 -11.37
CA GLU A 120 8.26 11.15 -10.82
C GLU A 120 8.56 9.75 -10.30
N ARG A 121 7.60 9.14 -9.61
CA ARG A 121 7.71 7.76 -9.16
C ARG A 121 7.83 6.80 -10.35
N ARG A 122 7.00 6.98 -11.40
CA ARG A 122 7.11 6.17 -12.63
C ARG A 122 8.46 6.33 -13.29
N LEU A 123 8.98 7.55 -13.37
CA LEU A 123 10.32 7.80 -13.90
C LEU A 123 11.40 7.08 -13.09
N SER A 124 11.24 6.98 -11.76
CA SER A 124 12.12 6.16 -10.92
C SER A 124 12.00 4.65 -11.25
N GLY A 125 10.77 4.17 -11.50
CA GLY A 125 10.53 2.81 -11.96
C GLY A 125 11.17 2.51 -13.32
N LEU A 126 11.16 3.46 -14.25
CA LEU A 126 11.85 3.31 -15.53
C LEU A 126 13.38 3.28 -15.37
N THR A 127 13.94 4.14 -14.52
CA THR A 127 15.38 4.13 -14.23
C THR A 127 15.81 2.77 -13.70
N TRP A 128 15.05 2.21 -12.78
CA TRP A 128 15.26 0.86 -12.27
C TRP A 128 15.10 -0.18 -13.40
N GLY A 129 14.04 -0.09 -14.19
CA GLY A 129 13.74 -1.05 -15.28
C GLY A 129 14.83 -1.10 -16.37
N TYR A 130 15.42 0.03 -16.73
CA TYR A 130 16.57 0.10 -17.62
C TYR A 130 17.82 -0.50 -16.99
N ALA A 131 18.12 -0.14 -15.74
CA ALA A 131 19.27 -0.69 -15.01
C ALA A 131 19.22 -2.22 -14.91
N GLN A 132 18.04 -2.80 -14.69
CA GLN A 132 17.86 -4.26 -14.68
C GLN A 132 18.15 -4.93 -16.04
N ARG A 133 18.12 -4.18 -17.15
CA ARG A 133 18.36 -4.67 -18.52
C ARG A 133 19.75 -4.29 -19.04
N GLY A 134 20.63 -3.83 -18.14
CA GLY A 134 21.98 -3.42 -18.50
C GLY A 134 22.06 -2.09 -19.25
N ASP A 135 20.95 -1.36 -19.33
CA ASP A 135 20.88 -0.03 -19.96
C ASP A 135 20.84 1.08 -18.91
N ARG A 136 21.18 2.28 -19.28
CA ARG A 136 21.30 3.41 -18.37
C ARG A 136 20.44 4.58 -18.82
N LEU A 137 19.50 4.98 -17.95
CA LEU A 137 18.70 6.17 -18.19
C LEU A 137 19.29 7.38 -17.47
N ASP A 138 19.70 8.39 -18.24
CA ASP A 138 20.08 9.69 -17.68
C ASP A 138 18.83 10.58 -17.52
N ARG A 139 18.37 10.72 -16.28
CA ARG A 139 17.22 11.58 -15.96
C ARG A 139 17.52 13.07 -16.07
N LYS A 140 18.81 13.45 -16.13
CA LYS A 140 19.24 14.85 -16.31
C LYS A 140 19.29 15.26 -17.78
N ASP A 141 19.14 14.30 -18.70
CA ASP A 141 19.03 14.63 -20.12
C ASP A 141 17.96 15.72 -20.35
N ARG A 142 18.26 16.68 -21.20
CA ARG A 142 17.41 17.86 -21.44
C ARG A 142 15.99 17.50 -21.85
N HIS A 143 15.80 16.42 -22.61
CA HIS A 143 14.48 16.01 -23.10
C HIS A 143 13.59 15.50 -21.97
N ILE A 144 14.16 14.93 -20.92
CA ILE A 144 13.43 14.51 -19.73
C ILE A 144 13.32 15.68 -18.75
N ALA A 145 14.46 16.31 -18.43
CA ALA A 145 14.53 17.33 -17.39
C ALA A 145 13.67 18.57 -17.72
N SER A 146 13.73 19.06 -18.97
CA SER A 146 12.94 20.23 -19.40
C SER A 146 11.45 19.93 -19.42
N VAL A 147 11.04 18.76 -19.91
CA VAL A 147 9.63 18.36 -19.93
C VAL A 147 9.11 18.19 -18.50
N LEU A 148 9.86 17.52 -17.62
CA LEU A 148 9.48 17.35 -16.22
C LEU A 148 9.40 18.69 -15.48
N ALA A 149 10.32 19.62 -15.72
CA ALA A 149 10.28 20.97 -15.16
C ALA A 149 9.01 21.73 -15.62
N GLY A 150 8.67 21.64 -16.90
CA GLY A 150 7.42 22.18 -17.44
C GLY A 150 6.16 21.58 -16.81
N ILE A 151 6.14 20.26 -16.63
CA ILE A 151 5.04 19.54 -15.96
C ILE A 151 4.91 20.01 -14.50
N ARG A 152 6.02 20.10 -13.74
CA ARG A 152 6.02 20.62 -12.38
C ARG A 152 5.46 22.03 -12.29
N ARG A 153 5.90 22.92 -13.17
CA ARG A 153 5.44 24.32 -13.21
C ARG A 153 3.96 24.43 -13.53
N LYS A 154 3.45 23.63 -14.48
CA LYS A 154 2.06 23.69 -14.94
C LYS A 154 1.07 22.95 -14.06
N HIS A 155 1.46 21.80 -13.51
CA HIS A 155 0.60 20.86 -12.82
C HIS A 155 0.99 20.61 -11.37
N GLY A 156 2.10 21.23 -10.89
CA GLY A 156 2.50 21.15 -9.49
C GLY A 156 1.41 21.71 -8.56
N ARG A 157 1.08 20.94 -7.54
CA ARG A 157 0.14 21.34 -6.49
C ARG A 157 0.76 21.01 -5.14
N PRO A 158 0.49 21.79 -4.10
CA PRO A 158 0.87 21.42 -2.74
C PRO A 158 0.36 20.01 -2.41
N PRO A 159 1.10 19.24 -1.60
CA PRO A 159 0.61 17.95 -1.12
C PRO A 159 -0.72 18.12 -0.41
N ALA A 160 -1.75 17.40 -0.83
CA ALA A 160 -3.01 17.35 -0.09
C ALA A 160 -2.77 16.52 1.18
N GLN A 161 -2.69 17.20 2.31
CA GLN A 161 -2.63 16.55 3.61
C GLN A 161 -3.96 15.86 3.91
N LYS A 162 -3.90 14.75 4.62
CA LYS A 162 -5.09 14.09 5.15
C LYS A 162 -5.52 14.80 6.42
N GLU A 163 -6.81 14.93 6.61
CA GLU A 163 -7.35 15.53 7.82
C GLU A 163 -7.06 14.65 9.03
N ALA A 164 -6.69 15.27 10.14
CA ALA A 164 -6.46 14.61 11.41
C ALA A 164 -7.80 14.10 11.98
N ILE A 165 -7.82 12.92 12.55
CA ILE A 165 -8.91 12.44 13.39
C ILE A 165 -8.54 12.82 14.82
N LEU A 166 -9.22 13.81 15.38
CA LEU A 166 -8.98 14.24 16.74
C LEU A 166 -9.58 13.25 17.76
N PRO A 167 -9.23 13.33 19.06
CA PRO A 167 -9.76 12.42 20.09
C PRO A 167 -11.28 12.36 20.10
N GLU A 168 -11.98 13.49 20.02
CA GLU A 168 -13.44 13.56 19.95
C GLU A 168 -14.01 12.89 18.70
N ASP A 169 -13.42 13.14 17.54
CA ASP A 169 -13.80 12.45 16.28
C ASP A 169 -13.64 10.92 16.44
N LEU A 170 -12.56 10.48 17.10
CA LEU A 170 -12.32 9.06 17.35
C LEU A 170 -13.41 8.47 18.26
N LEU A 171 -13.85 9.16 19.31
CA LEU A 171 -14.93 8.71 20.17
C LEU A 171 -16.23 8.53 19.40
N ASP A 172 -16.59 9.51 18.56
CA ASP A 172 -17.76 9.43 17.68
C ASP A 172 -17.67 8.23 16.72
N MET A 173 -16.49 7.99 16.13
CA MET A 173 -16.26 6.83 15.28
C MET A 173 -16.42 5.51 16.04
N LEU A 174 -15.89 5.41 17.26
CA LEU A 174 -15.99 4.23 18.11
C LEU A 174 -17.44 3.93 18.51
N ALA A 175 -18.26 4.95 18.70
CA ALA A 175 -19.69 4.81 19.03
C ALA A 175 -20.51 4.19 17.87
N THR A 176 -20.02 4.26 16.63
CA THR A 176 -20.70 3.66 15.47
C THR A 176 -20.40 2.18 15.26
N LEU A 177 -19.45 1.60 16.00
CA LEU A 177 -19.05 0.21 15.83
C LEU A 177 -20.10 -0.76 16.38
N PRO A 178 -20.34 -1.89 15.71
CA PRO A 178 -21.26 -2.90 16.19
C PRO A 178 -20.72 -3.61 17.46
N HIS A 179 -21.64 -4.14 18.28
CA HIS A 179 -21.31 -4.92 19.48
C HIS A 179 -21.17 -6.41 19.16
N ASP A 180 -20.25 -6.72 18.22
CA ASP A 180 -19.92 -8.08 17.80
C ASP A 180 -18.39 -8.26 17.69
N LEU A 181 -17.95 -9.44 17.27
CA LEU A 181 -16.52 -9.75 17.15
C LEU A 181 -15.81 -8.82 16.13
N ARG A 182 -16.51 -8.34 15.09
CA ARG A 182 -15.95 -7.36 14.15
C ARG A 182 -15.76 -6.01 14.82
N GLY A 183 -16.74 -5.56 15.60
CA GLY A 183 -16.66 -4.30 16.33
C GLY A 183 -15.55 -4.31 17.39
N LEU A 184 -15.32 -5.42 18.09
CA LEU A 184 -14.18 -5.57 19.00
C LEU A 184 -12.85 -5.41 18.27
N ARG A 185 -12.68 -6.10 17.13
CA ARG A 185 -11.49 -5.97 16.28
C ARG A 185 -11.29 -4.54 15.82
N ASP A 186 -12.34 -3.95 15.27
CA ASP A 186 -12.28 -2.65 14.60
C ASP A 186 -12.04 -1.53 15.64
N ARG A 187 -12.57 -1.68 16.86
CA ARG A 187 -12.26 -0.82 18.01
C ARG A 187 -10.78 -0.90 18.37
N ALA A 188 -10.23 -2.10 18.51
CA ALA A 188 -8.80 -2.28 18.81
C ALA A 188 -7.91 -1.69 17.71
N ILE A 189 -8.26 -1.88 16.42
CA ILE A 189 -7.54 -1.29 15.30
C ILE A 189 -7.50 0.24 15.38
N LEU A 190 -8.64 0.88 15.64
CA LEU A 190 -8.74 2.35 15.70
C LEU A 190 -7.96 2.92 16.89
N LEU A 191 -8.14 2.34 18.08
CA LEU A 191 -7.50 2.81 19.30
C LEU A 191 -5.98 2.59 19.29
N ILE A 192 -5.51 1.39 18.93
CA ILE A 192 -4.07 1.10 18.80
C ILE A 192 -3.44 1.94 17.68
N GLY A 193 -4.14 2.07 16.55
CA GLY A 193 -3.67 2.87 15.42
C GLY A 193 -3.51 4.35 15.75
N PHE A 194 -4.43 4.90 16.56
CA PHE A 194 -4.37 6.27 17.05
C PHE A 194 -3.29 6.44 18.12
N ALA A 195 -3.35 5.69 19.22
CA ALA A 195 -2.45 5.83 20.35
C ALA A 195 -0.97 5.58 19.98
N GLY A 196 -0.71 4.62 19.08
CA GLY A 196 0.64 4.34 18.59
C GLY A 196 1.06 5.17 17.38
N GLY A 197 0.21 6.02 16.83
CA GLY A 197 0.48 6.77 15.60
C GLY A 197 0.90 5.88 14.44
N LEU A 198 0.28 4.70 14.30
CA LEU A 198 0.74 3.64 13.42
C LEU A 198 0.30 3.85 11.96
N ARG A 199 1.12 3.40 11.02
CA ARG A 199 0.70 3.29 9.62
C ARG A 199 -0.22 2.08 9.45
N ARG A 200 -1.12 2.11 8.44
CA ARG A 200 -2.03 1.00 8.12
C ARG A 200 -1.31 -0.35 8.01
N SER A 201 -0.18 -0.36 7.30
CA SER A 201 0.63 -1.57 7.11
C SER A 201 1.32 -2.02 8.39
N GLU A 202 1.66 -1.10 9.27
CA GLU A 202 2.21 -1.41 10.59
C GLU A 202 1.11 -2.07 11.45
N ILE A 203 -0.09 -1.51 11.52
CA ILE A 203 -1.21 -2.08 12.29
C ILE A 203 -1.46 -3.54 11.91
N VAL A 204 -1.64 -3.82 10.62
CA VAL A 204 -1.95 -5.19 10.17
C VAL A 204 -0.73 -6.12 10.16
N GLY A 205 0.47 -5.55 10.20
CA GLY A 205 1.73 -6.31 10.22
C GLY A 205 2.12 -6.85 11.58
N ILE A 206 1.44 -6.44 12.66
CA ILE A 206 1.76 -6.88 14.02
C ILE A 206 1.32 -8.32 14.23
N ASP A 207 2.19 -9.12 14.84
CA ASP A 207 1.89 -10.44 15.38
C ASP A 207 1.65 -10.40 16.87
N HIS A 208 1.04 -11.46 17.40
CA HIS A 208 0.79 -11.59 18.82
C HIS A 208 2.09 -11.71 19.61
N ARG A 209 3.07 -12.47 19.07
CA ARG A 209 4.41 -12.66 19.67
C ARG A 209 5.49 -12.48 18.62
N LYS A 210 6.71 -12.33 19.11
CA LYS A 210 7.90 -12.31 18.28
C LYS A 210 8.05 -13.60 17.46
N ASP A 211 8.32 -13.45 16.17
CA ASP A 211 8.59 -14.55 15.24
C ASP A 211 7.43 -15.54 15.03
N ASP A 212 6.19 -15.14 15.33
CA ASP A 212 5.01 -15.98 15.11
C ASP A 212 4.78 -16.29 13.63
N THR A 213 5.03 -15.32 12.74
CA THR A 213 4.90 -15.52 11.28
C THR A 213 6.08 -14.99 10.49
N PRO A 214 6.41 -15.61 9.33
CA PRO A 214 7.52 -15.15 8.48
C PRO A 214 7.34 -13.77 7.87
N ASP A 215 6.08 -13.32 7.72
CA ASP A 215 5.70 -12.03 7.15
C ASP A 215 5.39 -10.98 8.23
N SER A 216 5.81 -11.23 9.47
CA SER A 216 5.67 -10.32 10.59
C SER A 216 6.34 -8.97 10.31
N GLY A 217 5.60 -7.89 10.57
CA GLY A 217 6.11 -6.51 10.59
C GLY A 217 6.46 -6.03 11.99
N GLY A 218 6.32 -6.88 13.01
CA GLY A 218 6.55 -6.59 14.42
C GLY A 218 5.65 -7.41 15.32
N TRP A 219 5.73 -7.18 16.62
CA TRP A 219 4.92 -7.90 17.62
C TRP A 219 4.49 -6.96 18.76
N VAL A 220 3.58 -7.43 19.59
CA VAL A 220 3.10 -6.71 20.78
C VAL A 220 3.38 -7.49 22.05
N GLU A 221 3.82 -6.79 23.07
CA GLU A 221 3.93 -7.29 24.43
C GLU A 221 2.94 -6.51 25.32
N ILE A 222 1.96 -7.21 25.89
CA ILE A 222 0.95 -6.60 26.78
C ILE A 222 1.45 -6.72 28.21
N MET A 223 1.58 -5.58 28.88
CA MET A 223 2.04 -5.44 30.24
C MET A 223 0.91 -4.97 31.15
N GLU A 224 1.18 -4.92 32.45
CA GLU A 224 0.19 -4.47 33.45
C GLU A 224 -0.20 -3.01 33.24
N ASP A 225 0.76 -2.15 32.96
CA ASP A 225 0.61 -0.70 32.78
C ASP A 225 0.39 -0.25 31.32
N GLY A 226 0.56 -1.15 30.33
CA GLY A 226 0.47 -0.75 28.94
C GLY A 226 0.66 -1.88 27.94
N ALA A 227 1.12 -1.48 26.76
CA ALA A 227 1.57 -2.39 25.70
C ALA A 227 2.80 -1.81 25.00
N LEU A 228 3.79 -2.64 24.75
CA LEU A 228 4.96 -2.32 23.94
C LEU A 228 4.81 -2.96 22.56
N ILE A 229 4.88 -2.16 21.51
CA ILE A 229 4.83 -2.63 20.13
C ILE A 229 6.18 -2.43 19.48
N THR A 230 6.85 -3.52 19.15
CA THR A 230 8.09 -3.49 18.36
C THR A 230 7.77 -3.62 16.88
N LEU A 231 8.19 -2.66 16.07
CA LEU A 231 7.84 -2.55 14.65
C LEU A 231 9.06 -2.46 13.75
N ARG A 232 9.01 -3.16 12.63
CA ARG A 232 9.94 -3.00 11.52
C ARG A 232 9.39 -1.98 10.53
N GLY A 233 9.82 -0.72 10.70
CA GLY A 233 9.44 0.37 9.80
C GLY A 233 10.38 0.50 8.59
N LYS A 234 10.12 1.51 7.74
CA LYS A 234 10.98 1.82 6.58
C LYS A 234 12.40 2.22 6.96
N THR A 235 12.59 2.75 8.16
CA THR A 235 13.86 3.26 8.68
C THR A 235 14.52 2.32 9.67
N GLY A 236 14.05 1.09 9.80
CA GLY A 236 14.55 0.10 10.74
C GLY A 236 13.56 -0.23 11.85
N TRP A 237 14.02 -0.86 12.89
CA TRP A 237 13.24 -1.23 14.06
C TRP A 237 12.96 -0.03 14.95
N ARG A 238 11.76 0.04 15.51
CA ARG A 238 11.36 1.02 16.54
C ARG A 238 10.39 0.41 17.51
N GLU A 239 10.36 0.93 18.70
CA GLU A 239 9.39 0.58 19.73
C GLU A 239 8.38 1.72 19.92
N VAL A 240 7.17 1.35 20.26
CA VAL A 240 6.06 2.25 20.54
C VAL A 240 5.40 1.79 21.83
N GLU A 241 5.51 2.60 22.85
CA GLU A 241 4.82 2.37 24.13
C GLU A 241 3.41 2.95 24.05
N ILE A 242 2.42 2.18 24.52
CA ILE A 242 1.02 2.60 24.60
C ILE A 242 0.56 2.37 26.04
N ALA A 243 0.36 3.46 26.75
CA ALA A 243 -0.15 3.40 28.12
C ALA A 243 -1.63 2.94 28.17
N ARG A 244 -2.05 2.41 29.32
CA ARG A 244 -3.47 2.16 29.57
C ARG A 244 -4.21 3.48 29.68
N GLY A 245 -5.39 3.54 29.07
CA GLY A 245 -6.30 4.67 29.23
C GLY A 245 -6.99 4.65 30.58
N SER A 246 -7.49 5.82 31.00
CA SER A 246 -8.24 6.00 32.25
C SER A 246 -9.64 5.36 32.24
N SER A 247 -10.16 5.02 31.07
CA SER A 247 -11.47 4.40 30.87
C SER A 247 -11.35 3.17 29.99
N ASP A 248 -11.96 2.06 30.38
CA ASP A 248 -12.00 0.80 29.60
C ASP A 248 -12.62 1.01 28.22
N GLN A 249 -13.55 1.94 28.07
CA GLN A 249 -14.20 2.20 26.79
C GLN A 249 -13.27 2.80 25.73
N THR A 250 -12.25 3.53 26.16
CA THR A 250 -11.30 4.24 25.28
C THR A 250 -9.87 3.74 25.42
N CYS A 251 -9.63 2.79 26.35
CA CYS A 251 -8.32 2.22 26.58
C CYS A 251 -7.89 1.34 25.38
N PRO A 252 -6.80 1.67 24.67
CA PRO A 252 -6.30 0.86 23.54
C PRO A 252 -5.88 -0.54 23.96
N VAL A 253 -5.26 -0.67 25.14
CA VAL A 253 -4.77 -1.96 25.68
C VAL A 253 -5.94 -2.84 26.11
N HIS A 254 -6.97 -2.26 26.74
CA HIS A 254 -8.18 -3.01 27.08
C HIS A 254 -8.91 -3.52 25.84
N ALA A 255 -9.11 -2.66 24.84
CA ALA A 255 -9.74 -3.04 23.58
C ALA A 255 -8.96 -4.14 22.84
N LEU A 256 -7.63 -4.08 22.86
CA LEU A 256 -6.78 -5.12 22.29
C LEU A 256 -6.93 -6.44 23.06
N SER A 257 -6.89 -6.40 24.39
CA SER A 257 -7.04 -7.59 25.24
C SER A 257 -8.41 -8.25 25.05
N GLN A 258 -9.48 -7.46 24.94
CA GLN A 258 -10.82 -7.97 24.63
C GLN A 258 -10.86 -8.64 23.25
N TRP A 259 -10.30 -7.99 22.22
CA TRP A 259 -10.23 -8.59 20.90
C TRP A 259 -9.53 -9.93 20.92
N LEU A 260 -8.33 -10.02 21.52
CA LEU A 260 -7.55 -11.27 21.59
C LEU A 260 -8.32 -12.36 22.33
N HIS A 261 -8.93 -12.03 23.45
CA HIS A 261 -9.69 -12.96 24.29
C HIS A 261 -10.88 -13.56 23.52
N TYR A 262 -11.75 -12.72 22.96
CA TYR A 262 -12.96 -13.19 22.27
C TYR A 262 -12.68 -13.81 20.90
N ALA A 263 -11.64 -13.36 20.21
CA ALA A 263 -11.20 -13.95 18.96
C ALA A 263 -10.38 -15.23 19.15
N LYS A 264 -9.95 -15.54 20.41
CA LYS A 264 -9.08 -16.68 20.77
C LYS A 264 -7.76 -16.66 19.98
N ILE A 265 -7.12 -15.49 19.95
CA ILE A 265 -5.82 -15.30 19.30
C ILE A 265 -4.74 -15.39 20.37
N ASP A 266 -3.90 -16.41 20.26
CA ASP A 266 -2.73 -16.69 21.11
C ASP A 266 -1.45 -16.87 20.29
N PHE A 267 -1.56 -16.83 18.96
CA PHE A 267 -0.48 -16.99 18.00
C PHE A 267 -0.79 -16.30 16.67
N GLY A 268 0.25 -15.82 15.99
CA GLY A 268 0.16 -15.31 14.62
C GLY A 268 -0.32 -13.87 14.52
N PRO A 269 -0.97 -13.51 13.41
CA PRO A 269 -1.36 -12.14 13.14
C PRO A 269 -2.32 -11.58 14.19
N LEU A 270 -2.00 -10.39 14.72
CA LEU A 270 -2.80 -9.72 15.74
C LEU A 270 -4.22 -9.39 15.24
N PHE A 271 -4.32 -8.93 13.98
CA PHE A 271 -5.59 -8.56 13.37
C PHE A 271 -5.90 -9.44 12.17
N VAL A 272 -6.93 -10.24 12.30
CA VAL A 272 -7.36 -11.24 11.32
C VAL A 272 -8.77 -10.97 10.81
N ALA A 273 -9.13 -11.62 9.71
CA ALA A 273 -10.49 -11.59 9.20
C ALA A 273 -11.46 -12.30 10.19
N VAL A 274 -12.70 -11.84 10.19
CA VAL A 274 -13.81 -12.49 10.93
C VAL A 274 -14.71 -13.16 9.89
N SER A 275 -15.13 -14.37 10.18
CA SER A 275 -16.01 -15.18 9.34
C SER A 275 -17.28 -14.41 8.92
N ARG A 276 -17.90 -14.82 7.81
CA ARG A 276 -19.07 -14.11 7.25
C ARG A 276 -20.24 -14.00 8.25
N ASN A 277 -20.44 -15.03 9.07
CA ASN A 277 -21.46 -15.04 10.11
C ASN A 277 -21.10 -14.25 11.38
N GLY A 278 -19.90 -13.67 11.46
CA GLY A 278 -19.45 -12.85 12.58
C GLY A 278 -19.03 -13.61 13.84
N LEU A 279 -19.04 -14.95 13.84
CA LEU A 279 -18.89 -15.77 15.06
C LEU A 279 -17.46 -16.20 15.36
N LYS A 280 -16.57 -16.19 14.36
CA LYS A 280 -15.20 -16.71 14.52
C LYS A 280 -14.18 -15.80 13.83
N ALA A 281 -13.05 -15.59 14.48
CA ALA A 281 -11.85 -15.09 13.82
C ALA A 281 -11.25 -16.20 12.95
N THR A 282 -10.70 -15.80 11.80
CA THR A 282 -9.96 -16.72 10.92
C THR A 282 -8.47 -16.61 11.23
N SER A 283 -7.63 -17.40 10.54
CA SER A 283 -6.17 -17.24 10.60
C SER A 283 -5.61 -16.25 9.58
N GLU A 284 -6.47 -15.68 8.72
CA GLU A 284 -6.05 -14.81 7.64
C GLU A 284 -5.78 -13.39 8.14
N ARG A 285 -4.54 -12.92 7.98
CA ARG A 285 -4.10 -11.56 8.28
C ARG A 285 -4.93 -10.54 7.49
N LEU A 286 -5.37 -9.48 8.13
CA LEU A 286 -6.05 -8.39 7.44
C LEU A 286 -5.12 -7.66 6.46
N SER A 287 -5.67 -7.25 5.33
CA SER A 287 -4.97 -6.34 4.43
C SER A 287 -5.02 -4.90 4.97
N ASP A 288 -3.99 -4.11 4.67
CA ASP A 288 -3.94 -2.68 5.01
C ASP A 288 -5.09 -1.86 4.39
N LYS A 289 -5.67 -2.36 3.30
CA LYS A 289 -6.88 -1.80 2.68
C LYS A 289 -8.10 -1.90 3.59
N HIS A 290 -8.14 -2.90 4.47
CA HIS A 290 -9.23 -3.03 5.44
C HIS A 290 -9.24 -1.85 6.41
N VAL A 291 -8.09 -1.49 6.98
CA VAL A 291 -7.95 -0.33 7.87
C VAL A 291 -8.39 0.96 7.18
N ALA A 292 -8.01 1.15 5.90
CA ALA A 292 -8.43 2.33 5.15
C ALA A 292 -9.96 2.37 4.91
N ARG A 293 -10.60 1.23 4.69
CA ARG A 293 -12.07 1.14 4.54
C ARG A 293 -12.78 1.36 5.87
N LEU A 294 -12.26 0.77 6.94
CA LEU A 294 -12.78 0.95 8.29
C LEU A 294 -12.83 2.44 8.66
N ILE A 295 -11.72 3.16 8.53
CA ILE A 295 -11.66 4.60 8.84
C ILE A 295 -12.69 5.37 8.01
N LYS A 296 -12.78 5.14 6.71
CA LYS A 296 -13.75 5.84 5.85
C LYS A 296 -15.19 5.54 6.23
N GLN A 297 -15.48 4.30 6.58
CA GLN A 297 -16.81 3.86 6.98
C GLN A 297 -17.22 4.46 8.32
N THR A 298 -16.33 4.44 9.32
CA THR A 298 -16.63 4.97 10.65
C THR A 298 -16.72 6.51 10.64
N VAL A 299 -15.89 7.20 9.86
CA VAL A 299 -16.02 8.65 9.60
C VAL A 299 -17.37 8.98 8.97
N GLU A 300 -17.83 8.18 8.01
CA GLU A 300 -19.15 8.37 7.39
C GLU A 300 -20.29 8.10 8.38
N ASN A 301 -20.21 7.01 9.14
CA ASN A 301 -21.23 6.62 10.11
C ASN A 301 -21.32 7.62 11.28
N ALA A 302 -20.19 8.19 11.71
CA ALA A 302 -20.13 9.21 12.75
C ALA A 302 -20.58 10.60 12.24
N GLY A 303 -20.83 10.75 10.94
CA GLY A 303 -21.27 12.02 10.37
C GLY A 303 -20.21 13.12 10.42
N LEU A 304 -18.93 12.77 10.48
CA LEU A 304 -17.86 13.78 10.50
C LEU A 304 -17.82 14.57 9.19
N ARG A 305 -17.64 15.88 9.30
CA ARG A 305 -17.66 16.82 8.14
C ARG A 305 -18.94 16.66 7.30
N PRO A 306 -20.12 16.90 7.91
CA PRO A 306 -21.41 16.71 7.24
C PRO A 306 -21.61 17.65 6.04
N GLU A 307 -20.91 18.79 6.00
CA GLU A 307 -20.93 19.79 4.94
C GLU A 307 -20.29 19.31 3.64
N LEU A 308 -19.48 18.25 3.69
CA LEU A 308 -18.78 17.73 2.52
C LEU A 308 -19.56 16.61 1.81
N SER A 309 -19.37 16.54 0.49
CA SER A 309 -19.86 15.39 -0.25
C SER A 309 -19.19 14.07 0.25
N LYS A 310 -19.89 12.95 0.09
CA LYS A 310 -19.32 11.62 0.41
C LYS A 310 -17.97 11.38 -0.28
N ALA A 311 -17.83 11.79 -1.53
CA ALA A 311 -16.60 11.62 -2.30
C ALA A 311 -15.44 12.46 -1.74
N ASP A 312 -15.71 13.71 -1.36
CA ASP A 312 -14.70 14.61 -0.80
C ASP A 312 -14.29 14.15 0.60
N ARG A 313 -15.24 13.74 1.43
CA ARG A 313 -14.98 13.14 2.75
C ARG A 313 -14.09 11.90 2.64
N GLN A 314 -14.38 10.99 1.71
CA GLN A 314 -13.53 9.82 1.46
C GLN A 314 -12.12 10.16 0.94
N ARG A 315 -11.93 11.33 0.34
CA ARG A 315 -10.61 11.82 -0.08
C ARG A 315 -9.83 12.45 1.07
N LEU A 316 -10.50 13.10 2.01
CA LEU A 316 -9.89 13.74 3.16
C LEU A 316 -9.31 12.73 4.16
N PHE A 317 -10.07 11.68 4.48
CA PHE A 317 -9.69 10.71 5.50
C PHE A 317 -9.02 9.46 4.91
N SER A 318 -8.02 8.95 5.63
CA SER A 318 -7.28 7.73 5.28
C SER A 318 -6.57 7.15 6.50
N GLY A 319 -5.81 6.06 6.33
CA GLY A 319 -4.98 5.53 7.42
C GLY A 319 -3.95 6.50 7.98
N HIS A 320 -3.61 7.57 7.28
CA HIS A 320 -2.75 8.64 7.83
C HIS A 320 -3.48 9.57 8.80
N SER A 321 -4.81 9.60 8.77
CA SER A 321 -5.63 10.49 9.61
C SER A 321 -5.53 10.15 11.10
N LEU A 322 -5.40 8.87 11.47
CA LEU A 322 -5.16 8.47 12.87
C LEU A 322 -3.81 8.98 13.37
N ARG A 323 -2.76 8.81 12.56
CA ARG A 323 -1.40 9.26 12.90
C ARG A 323 -1.31 10.80 12.95
N ALA A 324 -2.00 11.49 12.03
CA ALA A 324 -2.09 12.95 12.05
C ALA A 324 -2.81 13.43 13.32
N GLY A 325 -3.86 12.71 13.76
CA GLY A 325 -4.60 13.01 14.97
C GLY A 325 -3.73 12.97 16.22
N LEU A 326 -2.95 11.89 16.40
CA LEU A 326 -2.01 11.82 17.51
C LEU A 326 -0.99 12.98 17.50
N ALA A 327 -0.40 13.27 16.34
CA ALA A 327 0.57 14.36 16.22
C ALA A 327 -0.05 15.72 16.56
N SER A 328 -1.26 16.00 16.08
CA SER A 328 -1.97 17.25 16.37
C SER A 328 -2.38 17.36 17.84
N SER A 329 -2.77 16.25 18.49
CA SER A 329 -3.11 16.22 19.91
C SER A 329 -1.89 16.49 20.78
N ALA A 330 -0.72 15.90 20.45
CA ALA A 330 0.53 16.13 21.17
C ALA A 330 0.99 17.59 21.08
N GLU A 331 0.84 18.24 19.90
CA GLU A 331 1.18 19.67 19.74
C GLU A 331 0.30 20.60 20.59
N VAL A 332 -0.94 20.19 20.84
CA VAL A 332 -1.87 20.98 21.70
C VAL A 332 -1.43 20.87 23.16
N ASP A 333 -1.08 19.66 23.64
CA ASP A 333 -0.65 19.44 25.02
C ASP A 333 0.66 20.18 25.35
N GLU A 334 1.63 20.21 24.45
CA GLU A 334 2.88 20.96 24.63
C GLU A 334 2.70 22.49 24.73
N ARG A 335 1.62 23.04 24.16
CA ARG A 335 1.34 24.49 24.24
C ARG A 335 0.68 24.92 25.55
N TYR A 336 0.15 23.96 26.33
CA TYR A 336 -0.53 24.22 27.58
C TYR A 336 0.29 23.80 28.83
N VAL A 337 1.51 23.28 28.64
CA VAL A 337 2.51 23.00 29.65
C VAL A 337 3.58 24.08 29.67
#